data_a1a0163b8cbb7f51afaad87a89828796
#
_entry.id   a1a0163b8cbb7f51afaad87a89828796
#
_cell.length_a   1.000
_cell.length_b   1.000
_cell.length_c   1.000
_cell.angle_alpha   90.00
_cell.angle_beta   90.00
_cell.angle_gamma   90.00
#
_symmetry.space_group_name_H-M   'P 1'
#
loop_
_entity.id
_entity.type
_entity.pdbx_description
1 polymer ?
#
loop_
_entity_poly.entity_id
_entity_poly.type
_entity_poly.pdbx_seq_one_letter_code
_entity_poly.pdbx_strand_id
1 'polypeptide(L)'
;LFRSVDRNQKIKEFTKEKYYMAHIKFDDMDAVTEHFQKKEDADKVAAECQERMCEVEKDDVKEKTVRPPKLYDLTTLQREANRMFGYTAQQTLDAVQEMYEQKLVTYPRTDSQYLTDEMGESTETLIQMLFGKMPYAEGLEYQSDVSKVLNSKKVSDHHAIIPTMEVAKADIGKLKERNSKKIGRASCR
;
A
#
# COMPACT_ATOMS: atom_id res chain seq x y z
N LEU A 1 -24.80 5.76 -10.72
CA LEU A 1 -24.91 6.99 -11.56
C LEU A 1 -25.35 8.19 -10.71
N PHE A 2 -26.36 8.11 -9.88
CA PHE A 2 -26.85 9.24 -9.07
C PHE A 2 -25.82 9.77 -8.05
N ARG A 3 -25.03 8.90 -7.39
CA ARG A 3 -24.02 9.32 -6.39
C ARG A 3 -22.90 10.20 -6.99
N SER A 4 -22.51 9.98 -8.22
CA SER A 4 -21.47 10.79 -8.88
C SER A 4 -22.01 12.16 -9.32
N VAL A 5 -23.27 12.23 -9.73
CA VAL A 5 -23.94 13.50 -10.07
C VAL A 5 -24.13 14.36 -8.81
N ASP A 6 -24.67 13.77 -7.74
CA ASP A 6 -24.85 14.42 -6.44
C ASP A 6 -23.52 14.93 -5.86
N ARG A 7 -22.47 14.12 -5.93
CA ARG A 7 -21.12 14.53 -5.51
C ARG A 7 -20.57 15.70 -6.35
N ASN A 8 -20.75 15.66 -7.66
CA ASN A 8 -20.31 16.76 -8.54
C ASN A 8 -21.07 18.05 -8.28
N GLN A 9 -22.36 17.96 -7.99
CA GLN A 9 -23.17 19.11 -7.62
C GLN A 9 -22.72 19.72 -6.30
N LYS A 10 -22.51 18.90 -5.26
CA LYS A 10 -21.96 19.34 -3.96
C LYS A 10 -20.57 19.97 -4.08
N ILE A 11 -19.73 19.48 -5.00
CA ILE A 11 -18.41 20.09 -5.25
C ILE A 11 -18.57 21.47 -5.91
N LYS A 12 -19.52 21.63 -6.85
CA LYS A 12 -19.78 22.93 -7.51
C LYS A 12 -20.40 23.97 -6.57
N GLU A 13 -21.23 23.53 -5.67
CA GLU A 13 -21.93 24.36 -4.68
C GLU A 13 -21.12 24.59 -3.40
N PHE A 14 -19.94 23.96 -3.30
CA PHE A 14 -19.11 24.03 -2.10
C PHE A 14 -18.56 25.43 -1.87
N THR A 15 -19.01 26.04 -0.78
CA THR A 15 -18.49 27.32 -0.29
C THR A 15 -17.40 27.04 0.74
N LYS A 16 -16.21 27.63 0.55
CA LYS A 16 -15.10 27.49 1.49
C LYS A 16 -15.39 28.28 2.76
N GLU A 17 -15.50 27.58 3.88
CA GLU A 17 -15.57 28.20 5.20
C GLU A 17 -14.19 28.16 5.86
N LYS A 18 -13.82 29.27 6.51
CA LYS A 18 -12.59 29.33 7.31
C LYS A 18 -12.87 28.88 8.71
N TYR A 19 -12.03 28.04 9.25
CA TYR A 19 -12.01 27.68 10.66
C TYR A 19 -10.59 27.87 11.21
N TYR A 20 -10.49 27.92 12.50
CA TYR A 20 -9.23 28.15 13.22
C TYR A 20 -9.02 27.06 14.24
N MET A 21 -7.77 26.69 14.47
CA MET A 21 -7.37 25.71 15.47
C MET A 21 -6.14 26.23 16.19
N ALA A 22 -6.03 25.97 17.49
CA ALA A 22 -4.79 26.16 18.22
C ALA A 22 -3.95 24.90 18.14
N HIS A 23 -2.69 25.06 17.79
CA HIS A 23 -1.68 24.02 17.78
C HIS A 23 -0.71 24.22 18.94
N ILE A 24 -0.54 23.19 19.73
CA ILE A 24 0.41 23.16 20.84
C ILE A 24 1.46 22.11 20.49
N LYS A 25 2.73 22.53 20.48
CA LYS A 25 3.86 21.62 20.24
C LYS A 25 4.59 21.36 21.56
N PHE A 26 4.73 20.10 21.87
CA PHE A 26 5.63 19.58 22.89
C PHE A 26 6.82 18.91 22.19
N ASP A 27 7.88 18.60 22.94
CA ASP A 27 9.08 17.99 22.37
C ASP A 27 8.77 16.74 21.53
N ASP A 28 7.89 15.86 22.03
CA ASP A 28 7.54 14.59 21.39
C ASP A 28 6.06 14.45 20.98
N MET A 29 5.24 15.48 21.20
CA MET A 29 3.80 15.41 20.91
C MET A 29 3.28 16.71 20.30
N ASP A 30 2.33 16.55 19.39
CA ASP A 30 1.51 17.65 18.86
C ASP A 30 0.07 17.49 19.36
N ALA A 31 -0.48 18.53 19.98
CA ALA A 31 -1.87 18.62 20.36
C ALA A 31 -2.59 19.68 19.53
N VAL A 32 -3.82 19.40 19.12
CA VAL A 32 -4.63 20.28 18.28
C VAL A 32 -6.02 20.39 18.90
N THR A 33 -6.55 21.60 18.95
CA THR A 33 -7.93 21.81 19.42
C THR A 33 -8.94 21.43 18.36
N GLU A 34 -10.21 21.38 18.76
CA GLU A 34 -11.33 21.37 17.83
C GLU A 34 -11.37 22.66 17.00
N HIS A 35 -12.25 22.66 15.97
CA HIS A 35 -12.41 23.78 15.06
C HIS A 35 -13.17 24.93 15.73
N PHE A 36 -12.57 26.13 15.71
CA PHE A 36 -13.25 27.37 16.09
C PHE A 36 -13.70 28.14 14.86
N GLN A 37 -14.87 28.74 14.92
CA GLN A 37 -15.39 29.60 13.86
C GLN A 37 -14.73 30.98 13.87
N LYS A 38 -14.28 31.46 15.02
CA LYS A 38 -13.62 32.75 15.19
C LYS A 38 -12.16 32.58 15.55
N LYS A 39 -11.32 33.42 14.96
CA LYS A 39 -9.89 33.43 15.25
C LYS A 39 -9.58 33.76 16.71
N GLU A 40 -10.35 34.69 17.28
CA GLU A 40 -10.14 35.19 18.65
C GLU A 40 -10.30 34.06 19.70
N ASP A 41 -11.15 33.07 19.44
CA ASP A 41 -11.36 31.95 20.35
C ASP A 41 -10.17 30.97 20.30
N ALA A 42 -9.62 30.74 19.11
CA ALA A 42 -8.38 29.94 18.96
C ALA A 42 -7.17 30.67 19.58
N ASP A 43 -7.04 31.97 19.39
CA ASP A 43 -5.98 32.79 19.95
C ASP A 43 -6.04 32.83 21.49
N LYS A 44 -7.23 32.88 22.09
CA LYS A 44 -7.40 32.78 23.56
C LYS A 44 -6.89 31.45 24.10
N VAL A 45 -7.31 30.33 23.50
CA VAL A 45 -6.86 29.02 23.94
C VAL A 45 -5.33 28.88 23.78
N ALA A 46 -4.79 29.35 22.66
CA ALA A 46 -3.34 29.35 22.44
C ALA A 46 -2.59 30.16 23.53
N ALA A 47 -3.11 31.33 23.89
CA ALA A 47 -2.53 32.17 24.94
C ALA A 47 -2.66 31.54 26.35
N GLU A 48 -3.79 30.91 26.64
CA GLU A 48 -4.02 30.23 27.92
C GLU A 48 -3.13 29.00 28.11
N CYS A 49 -2.76 28.31 27.02
CA CYS A 49 -1.88 27.14 27.04
C CYS A 49 -0.40 27.50 27.04
N GLN A 50 -0.04 28.76 26.79
CA GLN A 50 1.35 29.21 26.75
C GLN A 50 1.96 29.17 28.14
N GLU A 51 3.14 28.52 28.28
CA GLU A 51 3.91 28.40 29.54
C GLU A 51 3.18 27.69 30.70
N ARG A 52 2.11 26.95 30.43
CA ARG A 52 1.41 26.15 31.46
C ARG A 52 1.81 24.68 31.39
N MET A 53 1.80 24.03 32.56
CA MET A 53 1.89 22.58 32.65
C MET A 53 0.58 21.96 32.16
N CYS A 54 0.72 20.94 31.29
CA CYS A 54 -0.41 20.16 30.82
C CYS A 54 -0.44 18.81 31.53
N GLU A 55 -1.64 18.36 31.89
CA GLU A 55 -1.88 17.03 32.45
C GLU A 55 -2.65 16.18 31.45
N VAL A 56 -2.21 14.94 31.26
CA VAL A 56 -2.92 13.97 30.40
C VAL A 56 -4.04 13.37 31.20
N GLU A 57 -5.28 13.76 30.91
CA GLU A 57 -6.45 13.23 31.63
C GLU A 57 -6.77 11.77 31.24
N LYS A 58 -6.47 11.39 30.00
CA LYS A 58 -6.82 10.07 29.48
C LYS A 58 -5.83 9.64 28.39
N ASP A 59 -5.33 8.43 28.54
CA ASP A 59 -4.59 7.72 27.49
C ASP A 59 -5.42 6.52 27.02
N ASP A 60 -5.75 6.50 25.74
CA ASP A 60 -6.62 5.48 25.15
C ASP A 60 -5.81 4.68 24.11
N VAL A 61 -5.01 3.73 24.60
CA VAL A 61 -4.21 2.84 23.77
C VAL A 61 -5.08 1.74 23.18
N LYS A 62 -5.18 1.70 21.85
CA LYS A 62 -5.91 0.66 21.12
C LYS A 62 -4.96 -0.17 20.28
N GLU A 63 -4.85 -1.43 20.60
CA GLU A 63 -4.13 -2.38 19.76
C GLU A 63 -4.93 -2.66 18.48
N LYS A 64 -4.31 -2.42 17.32
CA LYS A 64 -4.92 -2.65 16.02
C LYS A 64 -4.09 -3.64 15.23
N THR A 65 -4.65 -4.81 14.99
CA THR A 65 -4.05 -5.79 14.10
C THR A 65 -4.37 -5.47 12.65
N VAL A 66 -3.35 -5.21 11.85
CA VAL A 66 -3.48 -5.02 10.40
C VAL A 66 -3.07 -6.30 9.69
N ARG A 67 -4.00 -6.86 8.90
CA ARG A 67 -3.70 -8.03 8.09
C ARG A 67 -2.77 -7.67 6.93
N PRO A 68 -1.85 -8.56 6.53
CA PRO A 68 -1.04 -8.34 5.34
C PRO A 68 -1.93 -8.22 4.10
N PRO A 69 -1.50 -7.43 3.10
CA PRO A 69 -2.23 -7.34 1.83
C PRO A 69 -2.23 -8.68 1.11
N LYS A 70 -3.26 -8.91 0.30
CA LYS A 70 -3.34 -10.09 -0.57
C LYS A 70 -2.35 -9.96 -1.74
N LEU A 71 -2.12 -11.07 -2.44
CA LEU A 71 -1.35 -11.07 -3.67
C LEU A 71 -2.04 -10.23 -4.77
N TYR A 72 -1.34 -9.98 -5.85
CA TYR A 72 -1.85 -9.17 -6.94
C TYR A 72 -2.68 -9.97 -7.95
N ASP A 73 -3.90 -9.50 -8.20
CA ASP A 73 -4.55 -9.63 -9.50
C ASP A 73 -4.14 -8.46 -10.41
N LEU A 74 -4.54 -8.50 -11.67
CA LEU A 74 -4.22 -7.43 -12.61
C LEU A 74 -4.77 -6.06 -12.18
N THR A 75 -6.01 -6.02 -11.73
CA THR A 75 -6.69 -4.77 -11.36
C THR A 75 -6.03 -4.11 -10.14
N THR A 76 -5.71 -4.90 -9.13
CA THR A 76 -5.03 -4.38 -7.91
C THR A 76 -3.62 -3.91 -8.25
N LEU A 77 -2.89 -4.63 -9.09
CA LEU A 77 -1.57 -4.23 -9.56
C LEU A 77 -1.61 -2.91 -10.33
N GLN A 78 -2.59 -2.75 -11.24
CA GLN A 78 -2.79 -1.51 -12.00
C GLN A 78 -3.11 -0.32 -11.08
N ARG A 79 -3.98 -0.50 -10.09
CA ARG A 79 -4.33 0.54 -9.12
C ARG A 79 -3.14 0.99 -8.29
N GLU A 80 -2.34 0.04 -7.82
CA GLU A 80 -1.13 0.38 -7.06
C GLU A 80 -0.04 1.01 -7.91
N ALA A 81 0.20 0.50 -9.11
CA ALA A 81 1.15 1.09 -10.04
C ALA A 81 0.77 2.54 -10.40
N ASN A 82 -0.54 2.80 -10.56
CA ASN A 82 -1.02 4.17 -10.76
C ASN A 82 -0.78 5.05 -9.52
N ARG A 83 -1.18 4.58 -8.34
CA ARG A 83 -1.02 5.33 -7.09
C ARG A 83 0.43 5.71 -6.80
N MET A 84 1.38 4.81 -7.10
CA MET A 84 2.76 4.95 -6.68
C MET A 84 3.67 5.56 -7.73
N PHE A 85 3.36 5.31 -9.00
CA PHE A 85 4.23 5.66 -10.12
C PHE A 85 3.50 6.47 -11.20
N GLY A 86 2.20 6.74 -11.04
CA GLY A 86 1.39 7.46 -12.03
C GLY A 86 1.17 6.67 -13.33
N TYR A 87 1.40 5.34 -13.34
CA TYR A 87 1.24 4.54 -14.56
C TYR A 87 -0.25 4.36 -14.90
N THR A 88 -0.56 4.44 -16.19
CA THR A 88 -1.88 4.06 -16.68
C THR A 88 -2.08 2.54 -16.57
N ALA A 89 -3.34 2.10 -16.62
CA ALA A 89 -3.67 0.67 -16.63
C ALA A 89 -3.00 -0.04 -17.80
N GLN A 90 -2.98 0.57 -19.00
CA GLN A 90 -2.34 -0.01 -20.19
C GLN A 90 -0.82 -0.12 -20.01
N GLN A 91 -0.15 0.94 -19.56
CA GLN A 91 1.29 0.90 -19.29
C GLN A 91 1.68 -0.17 -18.26
N THR A 92 0.79 -0.41 -17.28
CA THR A 92 1.00 -1.46 -16.29
C THR A 92 0.87 -2.84 -16.92
N LEU A 93 -0.18 -3.05 -17.73
CA LEU A 93 -0.39 -4.31 -18.43
C LEU A 93 0.75 -4.63 -19.39
N ASP A 94 1.17 -3.66 -20.21
CA ASP A 94 2.26 -3.85 -21.19
C ASP A 94 3.56 -4.27 -20.50
N ALA A 95 3.89 -3.61 -19.39
CA ALA A 95 5.12 -3.93 -18.67
C ALA A 95 5.05 -5.30 -17.97
N VAL A 96 3.89 -5.72 -17.46
CA VAL A 96 3.75 -7.05 -16.85
C VAL A 96 3.71 -8.12 -17.92
N GLN A 97 3.10 -7.84 -19.07
CA GLN A 97 3.12 -8.73 -20.22
C GLN A 97 4.54 -8.96 -20.74
N GLU A 98 5.36 -7.90 -20.85
CA GLU A 98 6.79 -8.00 -21.22
C GLU A 98 7.55 -8.87 -20.20
N MET A 99 7.28 -8.73 -18.91
CA MET A 99 7.91 -9.57 -17.89
C MET A 99 7.44 -11.04 -17.97
N TYR A 100 6.19 -11.28 -18.28
CA TYR A 100 5.67 -12.62 -18.48
C TYR A 100 6.31 -13.32 -19.68
N GLU A 101 6.45 -12.64 -20.81
CA GLU A 101 7.14 -13.15 -22.00
C GLU A 101 8.62 -13.50 -21.72
N GLN A 102 9.25 -12.76 -20.80
CA GLN A 102 10.59 -13.07 -20.30
C GLN A 102 10.59 -14.14 -19.20
N LYS A 103 9.45 -14.73 -18.89
CA LYS A 103 9.25 -15.74 -17.81
C LYS A 103 9.60 -15.26 -16.41
N LEU A 104 9.61 -13.95 -16.17
CA LEU A 104 9.95 -13.36 -14.86
C LEU A 104 8.77 -13.33 -13.90
N VAL A 105 7.55 -13.31 -14.41
CA VAL A 105 6.31 -13.33 -13.62
C VAL A 105 5.32 -14.33 -14.20
N THR A 106 4.33 -14.72 -13.41
CA THR A 106 3.23 -15.58 -13.84
C THR A 106 2.25 -14.81 -14.73
N TYR A 107 1.25 -15.51 -15.28
CA TYR A 107 0.31 -14.94 -16.25
C TYR A 107 -0.41 -13.70 -15.69
N PRO A 108 -0.34 -12.53 -16.37
CA PRO A 108 -0.77 -11.28 -15.80
C PRO A 108 -2.28 -11.03 -15.84
N ARG A 109 -3.02 -11.71 -16.70
CA ARG A 109 -4.48 -11.49 -16.86
C ARG A 109 -5.23 -12.43 -15.94
N THR A 110 -5.14 -12.22 -14.67
CA THR A 110 -5.83 -13.00 -13.63
C THR A 110 -6.66 -12.08 -12.74
N ASP A 111 -7.76 -12.58 -12.23
CA ASP A 111 -8.61 -11.99 -11.22
C ASP A 111 -8.36 -12.57 -9.82
N SER A 112 -7.55 -13.62 -9.71
CA SER A 112 -7.23 -14.25 -8.46
C SER A 112 -6.13 -13.49 -7.68
N GLN A 113 -6.33 -13.42 -6.37
CA GLN A 113 -5.37 -12.90 -5.39
C GLN A 113 -4.79 -14.02 -4.52
N TYR A 114 -4.96 -15.28 -4.95
CA TYR A 114 -4.55 -16.47 -4.23
C TYR A 114 -3.74 -17.40 -5.11
N LEU A 115 -3.00 -18.29 -4.46
CA LEU A 115 -2.30 -19.41 -5.09
C LEU A 115 -3.06 -20.71 -4.82
N THR A 116 -2.77 -21.75 -5.60
CA THR A 116 -3.29 -23.10 -5.31
C THR A 116 -2.58 -23.72 -4.13
N ASP A 117 -3.24 -24.62 -3.44
CA ASP A 117 -2.69 -25.27 -2.24
C ASP A 117 -1.39 -26.07 -2.55
N GLU A 118 -1.26 -26.57 -3.78
CA GLU A 118 -0.08 -27.29 -4.26
C GLU A 118 1.16 -26.39 -4.42
N MET A 119 0.97 -25.06 -4.52
CA MET A 119 2.07 -24.13 -4.70
C MET A 119 2.79 -23.76 -3.41
N GLY A 120 2.38 -24.27 -2.26
CA GLY A 120 2.93 -23.90 -0.97
C GLY A 120 4.46 -24.01 -0.88
N GLU A 121 5.00 -25.18 -1.13
CA GLU A 121 6.44 -25.47 -1.04
C GLU A 121 7.26 -24.66 -2.06
N SER A 122 6.79 -24.59 -3.31
CA SER A 122 7.47 -23.84 -4.37
C SER A 122 7.47 -22.33 -4.09
N THR A 123 6.39 -21.81 -3.50
CA THR A 123 6.27 -20.40 -3.10
C THR A 123 7.22 -20.09 -1.95
N GLU A 124 7.31 -20.95 -0.95
CA GLU A 124 8.24 -20.79 0.16
C GLU A 124 9.69 -20.72 -0.33
N THR A 125 10.08 -21.66 -1.20
CA THR A 125 11.41 -21.67 -1.84
C THR A 125 11.66 -20.38 -2.62
N LEU A 126 10.67 -19.90 -3.37
CA LEU A 126 10.76 -18.63 -4.13
C LEU A 126 10.98 -17.44 -3.19
N ILE A 127 10.25 -17.35 -2.08
CA ILE A 127 10.37 -16.25 -1.12
C ILE A 127 11.75 -16.26 -0.48
N GLN A 128 12.24 -17.42 -0.02
CA GLN A 128 13.59 -17.57 0.56
C GLN A 128 14.67 -17.08 -0.41
N MET A 129 14.57 -17.51 -1.67
CA MET A 129 15.51 -17.09 -2.71
C MET A 129 15.47 -15.58 -2.97
N LEU A 130 14.29 -14.99 -3.04
CA LEU A 130 14.11 -13.56 -3.26
C LEU A 130 14.61 -12.76 -2.06
N PHE A 131 14.30 -13.19 -0.85
CA PHE A 131 14.73 -12.53 0.39
C PHE A 131 16.25 -12.39 0.46
N GLY A 132 16.99 -13.43 0.07
CA GLY A 132 18.46 -13.39 0.05
C GLY A 132 19.09 -12.49 -1.05
N LYS A 133 18.30 -12.00 -2.00
CA LYS A 133 18.79 -11.23 -3.15
C LYS A 133 18.34 -9.78 -3.20
N MET A 134 17.31 -9.43 -2.47
CA MET A 134 16.70 -8.10 -2.57
C MET A 134 17.29 -7.14 -1.52
N PRO A 135 17.74 -5.94 -1.95
CA PRO A 135 18.37 -4.96 -1.05
C PRO A 135 17.52 -4.55 0.16
N TYR A 136 16.19 -4.57 -0.01
CA TYR A 136 15.27 -4.21 1.07
C TYR A 136 15.14 -5.26 2.17
N ALA A 137 15.66 -6.47 1.95
CA ALA A 137 15.67 -7.56 2.95
C ALA A 137 16.89 -7.49 3.87
N GLU A 138 17.86 -6.63 3.58
CA GLU A 138 19.06 -6.48 4.39
C GLU A 138 18.72 -6.03 5.81
N GLY A 139 19.15 -6.81 6.80
CA GLY A 139 18.89 -6.55 8.21
C GLY A 139 17.52 -6.99 8.73
N LEU A 140 16.68 -7.62 7.89
CA LEU A 140 15.41 -8.19 8.31
C LEU A 140 15.55 -9.69 8.59
N GLU A 141 14.83 -10.18 9.60
CA GLU A 141 14.68 -11.62 9.81
C GLU A 141 13.67 -12.21 8.81
N TYR A 142 14.02 -13.35 8.22
CA TYR A 142 13.12 -14.06 7.34
C TYR A 142 11.96 -14.66 8.14
N GLN A 143 10.75 -14.24 7.84
CA GLN A 143 9.51 -14.83 8.34
C GLN A 143 8.51 -14.89 7.20
N SER A 144 8.02 -16.08 6.89
CA SER A 144 6.94 -16.24 5.93
C SER A 144 5.86 -17.18 6.46
N ASP A 145 4.64 -16.94 6.04
CA ASP A 145 3.50 -17.81 6.27
C ASP A 145 2.67 -17.85 4.99
N VAL A 146 3.08 -18.72 4.08
CA VAL A 146 2.43 -18.86 2.78
C VAL A 146 1.00 -19.40 2.90
N SER A 147 0.63 -20.04 4.00
CA SER A 147 -0.71 -20.60 4.20
C SER A 147 -1.82 -19.57 4.05
N LYS A 148 -1.54 -18.31 4.36
CA LYS A 148 -2.49 -17.20 4.26
C LYS A 148 -2.86 -16.80 2.83
N VAL A 149 -2.03 -17.15 1.86
CA VAL A 149 -2.23 -16.85 0.44
C VAL A 149 -2.62 -18.06 -0.39
N LEU A 150 -2.66 -19.26 0.22
CA LEU A 150 -3.09 -20.49 -0.43
C LEU A 150 -4.62 -20.64 -0.31
N ASN A 151 -5.31 -20.80 -1.43
CA ASN A 151 -6.73 -21.12 -1.45
C ASN A 151 -7.15 -21.55 -2.87
N SER A 152 -7.05 -22.83 -3.19
CA SER A 152 -7.42 -23.36 -4.51
C SER A 152 -8.85 -23.07 -4.92
N LYS A 153 -9.79 -22.94 -3.96
CA LYS A 153 -11.20 -22.61 -4.25
C LYS A 153 -11.42 -21.18 -4.78
N LYS A 154 -10.43 -20.30 -4.58
CA LYS A 154 -10.44 -18.90 -5.02
C LYS A 154 -9.53 -18.64 -6.22
N VAL A 155 -8.99 -19.68 -6.79
CA VAL A 155 -8.25 -19.65 -8.04
C VAL A 155 -9.18 -20.19 -9.11
N SER A 156 -9.44 -19.37 -10.14
CA SER A 156 -10.24 -19.77 -11.31
C SER A 156 -9.33 -20.42 -12.35
N ASP A 157 -9.07 -19.76 -13.46
CA ASP A 157 -8.22 -20.25 -14.55
C ASP A 157 -6.72 -20.04 -14.24
N HIS A 158 -6.40 -18.94 -13.56
CA HIS A 158 -5.04 -18.54 -13.24
C HIS A 158 -4.93 -18.06 -11.79
N HIS A 159 -3.83 -18.41 -11.13
CA HIS A 159 -3.51 -17.91 -9.80
C HIS A 159 -2.99 -16.46 -9.84
N ALA A 160 -2.76 -15.87 -8.68
CA ALA A 160 -2.24 -14.52 -8.52
C ALA A 160 -0.92 -14.27 -9.28
N ILE A 161 -0.64 -13.01 -9.58
CA ILE A 161 0.60 -12.59 -10.22
C ILE A 161 1.72 -12.64 -9.17
N ILE A 162 2.70 -13.53 -9.39
CA ILE A 162 3.90 -13.65 -8.56
C ILE A 162 5.15 -13.71 -9.46
N PRO A 163 6.34 -13.38 -8.93
CA PRO A 163 7.60 -13.67 -9.60
C PRO A 163 7.78 -15.18 -9.82
N THR A 164 8.61 -15.53 -10.78
CA THR A 164 9.04 -16.91 -11.00
C THR A 164 10.48 -17.11 -10.51
N MET A 165 10.95 -18.35 -10.49
CA MET A 165 12.34 -18.69 -10.16
C MET A 165 13.35 -18.07 -11.13
N GLU A 166 12.92 -17.71 -12.34
CA GLU A 166 13.79 -17.07 -13.35
C GLU A 166 14.25 -15.67 -12.94
N VAL A 167 13.49 -14.98 -12.07
CA VAL A 167 13.92 -13.68 -11.50
C VAL A 167 15.25 -13.80 -10.76
N ALA A 168 15.59 -14.97 -10.22
CA ALA A 168 16.87 -15.22 -9.58
C ALA A 168 18.07 -15.10 -10.53
N LYS A 169 17.85 -15.42 -11.80
CA LYS A 169 18.88 -15.40 -12.85
C LYS A 169 18.90 -14.06 -13.58
N ALA A 170 17.83 -13.28 -13.47
CA ALA A 170 17.69 -12.00 -14.13
C ALA A 170 18.55 -10.93 -13.45
N ASP A 171 19.23 -10.12 -14.27
CA ASP A 171 19.85 -8.89 -13.79
C ASP A 171 18.79 -7.78 -13.71
N ILE A 172 18.25 -7.60 -12.51
CA ILE A 172 17.17 -6.63 -12.25
C ILE A 172 17.61 -5.20 -12.64
N GLY A 173 18.91 -4.90 -12.53
CA GLY A 173 19.46 -3.60 -12.89
C GLY A 173 19.43 -3.31 -14.40
N LYS A 174 19.35 -4.35 -15.24
CA LYS A 174 19.23 -4.21 -16.70
C LYS A 174 17.80 -4.13 -17.21
N LEU A 175 16.80 -4.40 -16.35
CA LEU A 175 15.41 -4.23 -16.72
C LEU A 175 15.11 -2.74 -16.90
N LYS A 176 14.20 -2.43 -17.83
CA LYS A 176 13.68 -1.07 -17.95
C LYS A 176 13.18 -0.60 -16.59
N GLU A 177 13.44 0.65 -16.23
CA GLU A 177 13.09 1.21 -14.91
C GLU A 177 11.65 0.90 -14.49
N ARG A 178 10.73 0.95 -15.42
CA ARG A 178 9.32 0.61 -15.25
C ARG A 178 9.09 -0.84 -14.78
N ASN A 179 9.85 -1.78 -15.31
CA ASN A 179 9.73 -3.21 -15.01
C ASN A 179 10.43 -3.57 -13.69
N SER A 180 11.59 -3.00 -13.40
CA SER A 180 12.32 -3.23 -12.15
C SER A 180 11.53 -2.78 -10.92
N LYS A 181 10.88 -1.63 -10.99
CA LYS A 181 10.00 -1.13 -9.90
C LYS A 181 8.81 -2.05 -9.61
N LYS A 182 8.29 -2.77 -10.61
CA LYS A 182 7.18 -3.71 -10.44
C LYS A 182 7.60 -5.04 -9.83
N ILE A 183 8.73 -5.59 -10.28
CA ILE A 183 9.27 -6.84 -9.70
C ILE A 183 9.55 -6.65 -8.21
N GLY A 184 10.23 -5.58 -7.83
CA GLY A 184 10.53 -5.28 -6.44
C GLY A 184 9.29 -5.26 -5.54
N ARG A 185 8.16 -4.81 -6.06
CA ARG A 185 6.91 -4.78 -5.29
C ARG A 185 6.15 -6.10 -5.22
N ALA A 186 6.14 -6.87 -6.30
CA ALA A 186 5.50 -8.18 -6.29
C ALA A 186 6.17 -9.13 -5.29
N SER A 187 7.44 -8.92 -4.99
CA SER A 187 8.21 -9.72 -4.03
C SER A 187 8.13 -9.20 -2.58
N CYS A 188 7.60 -8.00 -2.34
CA CYS A 188 7.53 -7.37 -1.00
C CYS A 188 6.19 -7.57 -0.27
N ARG A 189 5.21 -8.30 -0.82
CA ARG A 189 3.89 -8.52 -0.18
C ARG A 189 3.77 -9.83 0.56
#